data_6f82e60bc647b80c26bd29d5f1e5b314
#
_entry.id   6f82e60bc647b80c26bd29d5f1e5b314
#
_cell.length_a   1.000
_cell.length_b   1.000
_cell.length_c   1.000
_cell.angle_alpha   90.00
_cell.angle_beta   90.00
_cell.angle_gamma   90.00
#
_symmetry.space_group_name_H-M   'P 1'
#
loop_
_entity.id
_entity.type
_entity.pdbx_description
1 polymer ?
#
loop_
_entity_poly.entity_id
_entity_poly.type
_entity_poly.pdbx_seq_one_letter_code
_entity_poly.pdbx_strand_id
1 'polypeptide(L)'
;MKYLILLNRKFPYKSGEAFLENEIEEISGGFDRVLIYPSDVRDSDKQTRTVRSKNVDVRILEHSSFKSRKMSYCFGAVKHMSKSSAHGLKRKWTDGYFLDGVEKQFRKISRDLTEIGIKPGDEVFVYSYWLYINAGVACRLKEFFKEKGISVRAFSRAHRFDIYEEKARFSFLPQREQLLTQLDKIYACSDNGTDYLKSKYPRFSGKIETSYLGTYDHGVGKCSEDDVFRIVSCSRITDVKRVHLITEALMLLRNEGIKLCWTHLGGGDLYEDIKIKAKALDWMEVHLDGAISNKEVYEHYLNFPEDVFINVSSSEGLPVSIMEAASFGIPTIATDVGGTSEIVRDGVSGYILPESFSPRELADRILQLARSDKETYVKLRTSTRELWLKYYQAPLNYAAFVKAINNIDGAKE
;
A
#
# COMPACT_ATOMS: atom_id res chain seq x y z
N MET A 1 -6.88 6.83 -29.79
CA MET A 1 -6.01 7.20 -28.66
C MET A 1 -6.14 6.11 -27.59
N LYS A 2 -5.11 5.98 -26.75
CA LYS A 2 -5.08 5.01 -25.66
C LYS A 2 -5.15 5.74 -24.31
N TYR A 3 -6.25 5.55 -23.61
CA TYR A 3 -6.55 6.23 -22.35
C TYR A 3 -6.34 5.30 -21.16
N LEU A 4 -5.72 5.80 -20.09
CA LEU A 4 -5.79 5.19 -18.76
C LEU A 4 -6.67 6.05 -17.85
N ILE A 5 -7.69 5.45 -17.26
CA ILE A 5 -8.57 6.07 -16.25
C ILE A 5 -8.21 5.47 -14.90
N LEU A 6 -7.45 6.19 -14.07
CA LEU A 6 -7.03 5.77 -12.75
C LEU A 6 -8.04 6.25 -11.69
N LEU A 7 -8.63 5.30 -10.99
CA LEU A 7 -9.57 5.53 -9.90
C LEU A 7 -8.87 5.25 -8.56
N ASN A 8 -8.61 6.29 -7.79
CA ASN A 8 -7.94 6.23 -6.51
C ASN A 8 -8.68 7.04 -5.44
N ARG A 9 -8.14 7.16 -4.23
CA ARG A 9 -8.82 7.89 -3.15
C ARG A 9 -8.29 9.30 -2.95
N LYS A 10 -6.98 9.48 -2.88
CA LYS A 10 -6.37 10.74 -2.41
C LYS A 10 -5.25 11.26 -3.30
N PHE A 11 -4.45 10.37 -3.89
CA PHE A 11 -3.29 10.79 -4.70
C PHE A 11 -3.72 11.70 -5.86
N PRO A 12 -3.00 12.80 -6.14
CA PRO A 12 -1.75 13.27 -5.52
C PRO A 12 -1.94 14.26 -4.33
N TYR A 13 -3.09 14.27 -3.69
CA TYR A 13 -3.44 15.15 -2.56
C TYR A 13 -3.33 14.43 -1.22
N LYS A 14 -3.25 15.20 -0.12
CA LYS A 14 -3.26 14.70 1.26
C LYS A 14 -2.15 13.67 1.55
N SER A 15 -2.26 12.99 2.67
CA SER A 15 -1.44 11.82 3.02
C SER A 15 -2.14 10.51 2.61
N GLY A 16 -1.40 9.51 2.25
CA GLY A 16 -1.87 8.21 1.79
C GLY A 16 -1.58 7.96 0.30
N GLU A 17 -1.60 6.70 -0.13
CA GLU A 17 -1.29 6.26 -1.50
C GLU A 17 0.07 6.77 -2.01
N ALA A 18 1.09 6.83 -1.11
CA ALA A 18 2.43 7.33 -1.45
C ALA A 18 3.09 6.54 -2.59
N PHE A 19 2.81 5.25 -2.65
CA PHE A 19 3.35 4.34 -3.66
C PHE A 19 2.80 4.60 -5.08
N LEU A 20 1.65 5.30 -5.22
CA LEU A 20 1.18 5.76 -6.53
C LEU A 20 2.10 6.81 -7.16
N GLU A 21 2.90 7.51 -6.38
CA GLU A 21 3.89 8.46 -6.89
C GLU A 21 4.93 7.75 -7.76
N ASN A 22 5.44 6.61 -7.29
CA ASN A 22 6.37 5.79 -8.06
C ASN A 22 5.69 5.10 -9.26
N GLU A 23 4.47 4.62 -9.07
CA GLU A 23 3.75 3.86 -10.08
C GLU A 23 3.32 4.73 -11.26
N ILE A 24 2.77 5.93 -11.01
CA ILE A 24 2.18 6.76 -12.07
C ILE A 24 3.22 7.25 -13.08
N GLU A 25 4.42 7.58 -12.62
CA GLU A 25 5.50 8.04 -13.49
C GLU A 25 5.91 6.95 -14.49
N GLU A 26 5.94 5.70 -14.04
CA GLU A 26 6.34 4.56 -14.88
C GLU A 26 5.19 4.12 -15.82
N ILE A 27 3.96 4.03 -15.31
CA ILE A 27 2.86 3.51 -16.11
C ILE A 27 2.32 4.51 -17.14
N SER A 28 2.45 5.82 -16.88
CA SER A 28 1.92 6.86 -17.77
C SER A 28 2.50 6.81 -19.18
N GLY A 29 3.75 6.40 -19.32
CA GLY A 29 4.42 6.24 -20.62
C GLY A 29 3.79 5.19 -21.55
N GLY A 30 2.95 4.30 -21.02
CA GLY A 30 2.23 3.28 -21.80
C GLY A 30 0.92 3.78 -22.44
N PHE A 31 0.56 5.06 -22.25
CA PHE A 31 -0.74 5.63 -22.65
C PHE A 31 -0.59 7.02 -23.28
N ASP A 32 -1.49 7.35 -24.20
CA ASP A 32 -1.53 8.69 -24.81
C ASP A 32 -2.02 9.73 -23.81
N ARG A 33 -2.99 9.35 -22.96
CA ARG A 33 -3.56 10.21 -21.92
C ARG A 33 -3.93 9.43 -20.67
N VAL A 34 -3.60 9.97 -19.51
CA VAL A 34 -3.95 9.41 -18.20
C VAL A 34 -4.85 10.36 -17.44
N LEU A 35 -6.00 9.89 -16.99
CA LEU A 35 -6.98 10.66 -16.23
C LEU A 35 -7.06 10.09 -14.82
N ILE A 36 -6.70 10.88 -13.81
CA ILE A 36 -6.73 10.48 -12.41
C ILE A 36 -7.96 11.07 -11.74
N TYR A 37 -8.80 10.22 -11.13
CA TYR A 37 -10.00 10.61 -10.39
C TYR A 37 -9.88 10.28 -8.90
N PRO A 38 -9.35 11.20 -8.07
CA PRO A 38 -9.25 10.99 -6.63
C PRO A 38 -10.61 11.21 -5.96
N SER A 39 -11.19 10.14 -5.40
CA SER A 39 -12.56 10.14 -4.87
C SER A 39 -12.74 10.86 -3.52
N ASP A 40 -11.65 11.05 -2.75
CA ASP A 40 -11.64 11.66 -1.40
C ASP A 40 -10.98 13.05 -1.38
N VAL A 41 -10.89 13.71 -2.53
CA VAL A 41 -10.24 15.02 -2.71
C VAL A 41 -11.26 16.07 -3.10
N ARG A 42 -11.04 17.32 -2.71
CA ARG A 42 -11.85 18.52 -3.04
C ARG A 42 -10.96 19.60 -3.62
N ASP A 43 -11.58 20.56 -4.28
CA ASP A 43 -10.88 21.74 -4.84
C ASP A 43 -10.08 22.52 -3.78
N SER A 44 -10.53 22.53 -2.52
CA SER A 44 -9.85 23.21 -1.41
C SER A 44 -8.64 22.43 -0.84
N ASP A 45 -8.46 21.17 -1.21
CA ASP A 45 -7.37 20.35 -0.71
C ASP A 45 -6.06 20.71 -1.44
N LYS A 46 -4.96 20.76 -0.71
CA LYS A 46 -3.66 21.04 -1.31
C LYS A 46 -3.05 19.77 -1.90
N GLN A 47 -2.51 19.90 -3.10
CA GLN A 47 -1.67 18.86 -3.70
C GLN A 47 -0.38 18.75 -2.89
N THR A 48 -0.05 17.53 -2.48
CA THR A 48 1.11 17.23 -1.64
C THR A 48 2.22 16.50 -2.38
N ARG A 49 1.93 16.01 -3.60
CA ARG A 49 2.87 15.28 -4.46
C ARG A 49 2.81 15.80 -5.88
N THR A 50 3.96 15.79 -6.52
CA THR A 50 4.11 16.25 -7.91
C THR A 50 3.87 15.08 -8.86
N VAL A 51 3.02 15.30 -9.86
CA VAL A 51 2.91 14.42 -11.02
C VAL A 51 3.70 15.10 -12.15
N ARG A 52 4.77 14.46 -12.61
CA ARG A 52 5.72 15.03 -13.58
C ARG A 52 5.34 14.76 -15.03
N SER A 53 4.65 13.64 -15.25
CA SER A 53 4.28 13.19 -16.59
C SER A 53 3.26 14.13 -17.23
N LYS A 54 3.59 14.68 -18.40
CA LYS A 54 2.81 15.71 -19.10
C LYS A 54 1.46 15.21 -19.66
N ASN A 55 1.29 13.92 -19.85
CA ASN A 55 0.08 13.29 -20.35
C ASN A 55 -0.89 12.89 -19.22
N VAL A 56 -0.59 13.27 -17.98
CA VAL A 56 -1.44 13.00 -16.81
C VAL A 56 -2.26 14.22 -16.43
N ASP A 57 -3.57 14.04 -16.37
CA ASP A 57 -4.56 15.05 -15.97
C ASP A 57 -5.31 14.60 -14.70
N VAL A 58 -5.26 15.39 -13.64
CA VAL A 58 -5.93 15.10 -12.37
C VAL A 58 -7.28 15.82 -12.31
N ARG A 59 -8.36 15.05 -12.20
CA ARG A 59 -9.75 15.49 -12.30
C ARG A 59 -10.44 15.49 -10.95
N ILE A 60 -10.59 16.64 -10.30
CA ILE A 60 -11.32 16.77 -9.03
C ILE A 60 -12.79 17.05 -9.35
N LEU A 61 -13.67 16.16 -8.90
CA LEU A 61 -15.11 16.25 -9.16
C LEU A 61 -15.95 16.47 -7.89
N GLU A 62 -15.34 16.67 -6.74
CA GLU A 62 -16.03 16.83 -5.45
C GLU A 62 -15.96 18.28 -4.97
N HIS A 63 -17.09 18.95 -4.97
CA HIS A 63 -17.25 20.33 -4.55
C HIS A 63 -18.03 20.49 -3.23
N SER A 64 -18.53 19.36 -2.63
CA SER A 64 -19.37 19.41 -1.44
C SER A 64 -18.59 19.42 -0.11
N SER A 65 -19.22 19.97 0.95
CA SER A 65 -18.60 19.96 2.29
C SER A 65 -18.53 18.54 2.90
N PHE A 66 -17.58 18.33 3.83
CA PHE A 66 -17.41 17.00 4.48
C PHE A 66 -18.66 16.53 5.23
N LYS A 67 -19.34 17.45 5.94
CA LYS A 67 -20.55 17.11 6.72
C LYS A 67 -21.69 16.69 5.81
N SER A 68 -21.96 17.46 4.73
CA SER A 68 -23.02 17.15 3.77
C SER A 68 -22.75 15.82 3.05
N ARG A 69 -21.49 15.53 2.71
CA ARG A 69 -21.08 14.28 2.10
C ARG A 69 -21.33 13.08 3.00
N LYS A 70 -20.87 13.13 4.27
CA LYS A 70 -21.06 12.04 5.23
C LYS A 70 -22.55 11.72 5.44
N MET A 71 -23.38 12.73 5.60
CA MET A 71 -24.83 12.57 5.73
C MET A 71 -25.46 11.97 4.46
N SER A 72 -25.09 12.47 3.28
CA SER A 72 -25.56 11.95 2.00
C SER A 72 -25.23 10.46 1.80
N TYR A 73 -24.03 10.00 2.21
CA TYR A 73 -23.66 8.59 2.12
C TYR A 73 -24.43 7.71 3.12
N CYS A 74 -24.72 8.22 4.33
CA CYS A 74 -25.54 7.49 5.31
C CYS A 74 -26.97 7.27 4.80
N PHE A 75 -27.59 8.30 4.26
CA PHE A 75 -28.94 8.19 3.65
C PHE A 75 -28.95 7.29 2.43
N GLY A 76 -27.93 7.43 1.56
CA GLY A 76 -27.75 6.58 0.39
C GLY A 76 -27.57 5.11 0.76
N ALA A 77 -26.80 4.82 1.82
CA ALA A 77 -26.62 3.45 2.30
C ALA A 77 -27.96 2.80 2.66
N VAL A 78 -28.82 3.50 3.42
CA VAL A 78 -30.14 2.99 3.79
C VAL A 78 -31.00 2.70 2.56
N LYS A 79 -31.01 3.62 1.58
CA LYS A 79 -31.75 3.43 0.32
C LYS A 79 -31.33 2.17 -0.46
N HIS A 80 -30.05 1.83 -0.43
CA HIS A 80 -29.51 0.68 -1.16
C HIS A 80 -29.49 -0.64 -0.36
N MET A 81 -29.82 -0.61 0.96
CA MET A 81 -29.85 -1.85 1.78
C MET A 81 -30.84 -2.90 1.26
N SER A 82 -31.95 -2.48 0.64
CA SER A 82 -32.95 -3.38 0.05
C SER A 82 -32.42 -4.15 -1.15
N LYS A 83 -31.39 -3.65 -1.82
CA LYS A 83 -30.74 -4.29 -2.98
C LYS A 83 -29.60 -5.23 -2.57
N SER A 84 -29.28 -5.28 -1.28
CA SER A 84 -28.16 -6.08 -0.77
C SER A 84 -28.56 -7.54 -0.56
N SER A 85 -27.77 -8.45 -1.10
CA SER A 85 -27.84 -9.89 -0.84
C SER A 85 -27.16 -10.31 0.48
N ALA A 86 -26.49 -9.38 1.18
CA ALA A 86 -25.75 -9.66 2.39
C ALA A 86 -26.69 -10.05 3.55
N HIS A 87 -26.23 -10.97 4.41
CA HIS A 87 -26.95 -11.36 5.61
C HIS A 87 -26.59 -10.48 6.81
N GLY A 88 -27.58 -10.04 7.55
CA GLY A 88 -27.45 -9.20 8.75
C GLY A 88 -27.39 -7.69 8.47
N LEU A 89 -27.94 -6.91 9.40
CA LEU A 89 -28.19 -5.47 9.21
C LEU A 89 -26.90 -4.67 8.98
N LYS A 90 -25.82 -4.98 9.70
CA LYS A 90 -24.51 -4.30 9.58
C LYS A 90 -23.87 -4.53 8.21
N ARG A 91 -23.92 -5.77 7.69
CA ARG A 91 -23.41 -6.11 6.38
C ARG A 91 -24.25 -5.48 5.27
N LYS A 92 -25.59 -5.52 5.38
CA LYS A 92 -26.50 -4.83 4.46
C LYS A 92 -26.23 -3.32 4.39
N TRP A 93 -25.98 -2.69 5.53
CA TRP A 93 -25.62 -1.28 5.57
C TRP A 93 -24.28 -1.00 4.89
N THR A 94 -23.26 -1.84 5.13
CA THR A 94 -21.96 -1.74 4.49
C THR A 94 -22.06 -1.89 2.97
N ASP A 95 -22.87 -2.84 2.52
CA ASP A 95 -23.15 -3.09 1.11
C ASP A 95 -23.91 -1.93 0.47
N GLY A 96 -24.94 -1.41 1.16
CA GLY A 96 -25.66 -0.21 0.73
C GLY A 96 -24.76 1.03 0.63
N TYR A 97 -23.85 1.21 1.57
CA TYR A 97 -22.83 2.28 1.52
C TYR A 97 -21.91 2.14 0.31
N PHE A 98 -21.47 0.91 0.01
CA PHE A 98 -20.68 0.60 -1.17
C PHE A 98 -21.43 0.94 -2.46
N LEU A 99 -22.66 0.45 -2.62
CA LEU A 99 -23.49 0.68 -3.82
C LEU A 99 -23.78 2.16 -4.04
N ASP A 100 -24.11 2.91 -2.99
CA ASP A 100 -24.33 4.36 -3.06
C ASP A 100 -23.05 5.09 -3.48
N GLY A 101 -21.90 4.67 -2.93
CA GLY A 101 -20.59 5.22 -3.27
C GLY A 101 -20.24 5.01 -4.73
N VAL A 102 -20.45 3.80 -5.24
CA VAL A 102 -20.26 3.46 -6.66
C VAL A 102 -21.14 4.32 -7.55
N GLU A 103 -22.43 4.40 -7.26
CA GLU A 103 -23.39 5.15 -8.09
C GLU A 103 -23.06 6.65 -8.15
N LYS A 104 -22.75 7.26 -7.01
CA LYS A 104 -22.40 8.68 -6.94
C LYS A 104 -21.12 9.03 -7.69
N GLN A 105 -20.08 8.21 -7.54
CA GLN A 105 -18.82 8.45 -8.24
C GLN A 105 -18.98 8.20 -9.75
N PHE A 106 -19.63 7.09 -10.12
CA PHE A 106 -19.88 6.78 -11.52
C PHE A 106 -20.59 7.93 -12.26
N ARG A 107 -21.66 8.49 -11.68
CA ARG A 107 -22.39 9.61 -12.30
C ARG A 107 -21.54 10.84 -12.56
N LYS A 108 -20.64 11.18 -11.64
CA LYS A 108 -19.73 12.32 -11.79
C LYS A 108 -18.69 12.04 -12.87
N ILE A 109 -18.03 10.90 -12.78
CA ILE A 109 -16.96 10.53 -13.70
C ILE A 109 -17.47 10.31 -15.12
N SER A 110 -18.61 9.62 -15.29
CA SER A 110 -19.19 9.39 -16.64
C SER A 110 -19.62 10.68 -17.33
N ARG A 111 -20.06 11.69 -16.58
CA ARG A 111 -20.36 13.03 -17.14
C ARG A 111 -19.08 13.71 -17.63
N ASP A 112 -18.04 13.78 -16.81
CA ASP A 112 -16.74 14.37 -17.15
C ASP A 112 -16.12 13.65 -18.36
N LEU A 113 -16.17 12.31 -18.40
CA LEU A 113 -15.66 11.51 -19.52
C LEU A 113 -16.46 11.75 -20.83
N THR A 114 -17.73 12.06 -20.73
CA THR A 114 -18.54 12.44 -21.90
C THR A 114 -18.08 13.79 -22.47
N GLU A 115 -17.73 14.75 -21.63
CA GLU A 115 -17.19 16.07 -22.03
C GLU A 115 -15.78 15.95 -22.63
N ILE A 116 -14.96 14.98 -22.18
CA ILE A 116 -13.62 14.70 -22.75
C ILE A 116 -13.71 14.18 -24.19
N GLY A 117 -14.82 13.57 -24.58
CA GLY A 117 -15.09 13.18 -25.96
C GLY A 117 -14.39 11.89 -26.41
N ILE A 118 -14.21 10.91 -25.53
CA ILE A 118 -13.71 9.57 -25.88
C ILE A 118 -14.73 8.89 -26.83
N LYS A 119 -14.25 8.33 -27.94
CA LYS A 119 -15.09 7.89 -29.06
C LYS A 119 -14.70 6.48 -29.54
N PRO A 120 -15.57 5.81 -30.34
CA PRO A 120 -15.23 4.57 -31.01
C PRO A 120 -13.93 4.68 -31.81
N GLY A 121 -13.06 3.67 -31.68
CA GLY A 121 -11.70 3.66 -32.20
C GLY A 121 -10.63 4.03 -31.16
N ASP A 122 -11.04 4.62 -30.02
CA ASP A 122 -10.15 4.76 -28.86
C ASP A 122 -10.12 3.46 -28.03
N GLU A 123 -9.03 3.25 -27.31
CA GLU A 123 -8.87 2.17 -26.34
C GLU A 123 -8.88 2.76 -24.92
N VAL A 124 -9.68 2.20 -24.04
CA VAL A 124 -9.82 2.66 -22.65
C VAL A 124 -9.40 1.56 -21.69
N PHE A 125 -8.52 1.93 -20.76
CA PHE A 125 -8.10 1.10 -19.62
C PHE A 125 -8.61 1.75 -18.35
N VAL A 126 -9.51 1.06 -17.64
CA VAL A 126 -10.04 1.54 -16.35
C VAL A 126 -9.32 0.81 -15.23
N TYR A 127 -8.49 1.53 -14.53
CA TYR A 127 -7.64 1.03 -13.46
C TYR A 127 -8.17 1.48 -12.10
N SER A 128 -8.70 0.56 -11.30
CA SER A 128 -9.02 0.78 -9.90
C SER A 128 -7.83 0.47 -9.01
N TYR A 129 -7.37 1.46 -8.25
CA TYR A 129 -6.25 1.24 -7.33
C TYR A 129 -6.65 0.41 -6.08
N TRP A 130 -7.94 0.36 -5.75
CA TRP A 130 -8.49 -0.37 -4.60
C TRP A 130 -9.60 -1.31 -5.06
N LEU A 131 -9.53 -2.58 -4.67
CA LEU A 131 -10.57 -3.57 -4.96
C LEU A 131 -11.80 -3.38 -4.05
N TYR A 132 -12.34 -2.16 -4.05
CA TYR A 132 -13.48 -1.73 -3.24
C TYR A 132 -14.41 -0.81 -4.08
N ILE A 133 -14.88 0.32 -3.55
CA ILE A 133 -15.80 1.24 -4.27
C ILE A 133 -15.25 1.62 -5.65
N ASN A 134 -13.97 1.94 -5.75
CA ASN A 134 -13.33 2.30 -7.02
C ASN A 134 -13.41 1.16 -8.05
N ALA A 135 -13.31 -0.10 -7.62
CA ALA A 135 -13.49 -1.26 -8.50
C ALA A 135 -14.94 -1.38 -9.00
N GLY A 136 -15.92 -1.07 -8.13
CA GLY A 136 -17.32 -1.00 -8.55
C GLY A 136 -17.57 0.10 -9.59
N VAL A 137 -16.90 1.26 -9.44
CA VAL A 137 -16.93 2.33 -10.44
C VAL A 137 -16.28 1.86 -11.74
N ALA A 138 -15.15 1.15 -11.68
CA ALA A 138 -14.49 0.59 -12.87
C ALA A 138 -15.41 -0.37 -13.64
N CYS A 139 -16.13 -1.24 -12.93
CA CYS A 139 -17.13 -2.13 -13.55
C CYS A 139 -18.23 -1.34 -14.28
N ARG A 140 -18.78 -0.29 -13.64
CA ARG A 140 -19.82 0.56 -14.26
C ARG A 140 -19.30 1.36 -15.45
N LEU A 141 -18.05 1.84 -15.40
CA LEU A 141 -17.41 2.52 -16.53
C LEU A 141 -17.15 1.56 -17.69
N LYS A 142 -16.81 0.30 -17.41
CA LYS A 142 -16.67 -0.73 -18.44
C LYS A 142 -17.98 -0.93 -19.20
N GLU A 143 -19.11 -1.06 -18.52
CA GLU A 143 -20.44 -1.14 -19.13
C GLU A 143 -20.73 0.13 -19.98
N PHE A 144 -20.52 1.32 -19.41
CA PHE A 144 -20.74 2.60 -20.07
C PHE A 144 -19.96 2.76 -21.38
N PHE A 145 -18.70 2.32 -21.44
CA PHE A 145 -17.91 2.38 -22.67
C PHE A 145 -18.30 1.29 -23.67
N LYS A 146 -18.64 0.08 -23.22
CA LYS A 146 -19.16 -0.99 -24.08
C LYS A 146 -20.45 -0.56 -24.79
N GLU A 147 -21.41 0.04 -24.07
CA GLU A 147 -22.66 0.57 -24.65
C GLU A 147 -22.42 1.65 -25.72
N LYS A 148 -21.27 2.33 -25.67
CA LYS A 148 -20.85 3.32 -26.67
C LYS A 148 -20.00 2.73 -27.81
N GLY A 149 -19.79 1.42 -27.83
CA GLY A 149 -18.95 0.75 -28.84
C GLY A 149 -17.46 1.08 -28.69
N ILE A 150 -17.00 1.44 -27.50
CA ILE A 150 -15.59 1.78 -27.21
C ILE A 150 -14.90 0.56 -26.60
N SER A 151 -13.72 0.20 -27.13
CA SER A 151 -12.90 -0.87 -26.57
C SER A 151 -12.47 -0.52 -25.15
N VAL A 152 -12.80 -1.38 -24.18
CA VAL A 152 -12.51 -1.11 -22.78
C VAL A 152 -12.04 -2.36 -22.03
N ARG A 153 -11.05 -2.16 -21.17
CA ARG A 153 -10.55 -3.15 -20.23
C ARG A 153 -10.60 -2.56 -18.82
N ALA A 154 -11.12 -3.31 -17.84
CA ALA A 154 -11.24 -2.86 -16.46
C ALA A 154 -10.53 -3.83 -15.52
N PHE A 155 -9.60 -3.34 -14.74
CA PHE A 155 -8.81 -4.12 -13.80
C PHE A 155 -8.62 -3.38 -12.48
N SER A 156 -8.22 -4.12 -11.44
CA SER A 156 -8.00 -3.58 -10.12
C SER A 156 -6.71 -4.09 -9.51
N ARG A 157 -5.97 -3.21 -8.83
CA ARG A 157 -5.06 -3.67 -7.77
C ARG A 157 -5.86 -4.09 -6.55
N ALA A 158 -5.22 -4.91 -5.72
CA ALA A 158 -5.75 -5.30 -4.43
C ALA A 158 -4.64 -5.22 -3.38
N HIS A 159 -4.98 -4.63 -2.23
CA HIS A 159 -4.08 -4.39 -1.12
C HIS A 159 -4.63 -5.00 0.17
N ARG A 160 -3.89 -4.95 1.28
CA ARG A 160 -4.30 -5.52 2.57
C ARG A 160 -5.77 -5.26 2.93
N PHE A 161 -6.18 -4.02 2.85
CA PHE A 161 -7.49 -3.53 3.31
C PHE A 161 -8.65 -4.17 2.55
N ASP A 162 -8.46 -4.48 1.28
CA ASP A 162 -9.49 -4.96 0.36
C ASP A 162 -9.22 -6.40 -0.13
N ILE A 163 -8.26 -7.11 0.46
CA ILE A 163 -7.99 -8.53 0.23
C ILE A 163 -8.60 -9.38 1.36
N TYR A 164 -8.12 -9.15 2.61
CA TYR A 164 -8.41 -10.03 3.74
C TYR A 164 -9.75 -9.67 4.40
N GLU A 165 -10.76 -10.50 4.18
CA GLU A 165 -12.12 -10.24 4.64
C GLU A 165 -12.23 -10.25 6.17
N GLU A 166 -11.48 -11.12 6.86
CA GLU A 166 -11.42 -11.19 8.33
C GLU A 166 -10.81 -9.93 8.98
N LYS A 167 -9.99 -9.18 8.24
CA LYS A 167 -9.44 -7.89 8.68
C LYS A 167 -10.33 -6.71 8.29
N ALA A 168 -11.39 -6.95 7.51
CA ALA A 168 -12.35 -5.92 7.13
C ALA A 168 -13.41 -5.69 8.23
N ARG A 169 -14.03 -4.51 8.21
CA ARG A 169 -15.09 -4.17 9.16
C ARG A 169 -16.26 -5.17 9.03
N PHE A 170 -16.68 -5.76 10.14
CA PHE A 170 -17.69 -6.81 10.23
C PHE A 170 -17.32 -8.10 9.48
N SER A 171 -16.05 -8.33 9.24
CA SER A 171 -15.53 -9.45 8.43
C SER A 171 -16.34 -9.58 7.13
N PHE A 172 -16.44 -8.48 6.39
CA PHE A 172 -17.25 -8.41 5.17
C PHE A 172 -16.69 -7.39 4.16
N LEU A 173 -16.47 -7.87 2.95
CA LEU A 173 -16.11 -7.06 1.78
C LEU A 173 -17.29 -7.07 0.79
N PRO A 174 -17.98 -5.94 0.59
CA PRO A 174 -19.20 -5.89 -0.21
C PRO A 174 -18.96 -6.22 -1.69
N GLN A 175 -19.95 -6.84 -2.33
CA GLN A 175 -20.03 -7.12 -3.78
C GLN A 175 -18.80 -7.88 -4.36
N ARG A 176 -18.05 -8.64 -3.52
CA ARG A 176 -16.77 -9.24 -3.91
C ARG A 176 -16.89 -10.12 -5.16
N GLU A 177 -17.79 -11.07 -5.18
CA GLU A 177 -17.97 -11.96 -6.33
C GLU A 177 -18.41 -11.21 -7.60
N GLN A 178 -19.25 -10.17 -7.45
CA GLN A 178 -19.68 -9.34 -8.57
C GLN A 178 -18.49 -8.58 -9.17
N LEU A 179 -17.63 -8.00 -8.32
CA LEU A 179 -16.40 -7.34 -8.78
C LEU A 179 -15.48 -8.31 -9.53
N LEU A 180 -15.25 -9.51 -8.97
CA LEU A 180 -14.43 -10.55 -9.59
C LEU A 180 -15.04 -11.06 -10.93
N THR A 181 -16.36 -11.05 -11.04
CA THR A 181 -17.05 -11.41 -12.29
C THR A 181 -16.83 -10.37 -13.38
N GLN A 182 -17.00 -9.08 -13.05
CA GLN A 182 -17.04 -7.98 -14.03
C GLN A 182 -15.66 -7.44 -14.42
N LEU A 183 -14.68 -7.48 -13.52
CA LEU A 183 -13.31 -7.09 -13.84
C LEU A 183 -12.63 -8.12 -14.75
N ASP A 184 -11.76 -7.65 -15.62
CA ASP A 184 -10.98 -8.50 -16.51
C ASP A 184 -9.80 -9.16 -15.77
N LYS A 185 -9.11 -8.39 -14.91
CA LYS A 185 -7.98 -8.84 -14.09
C LYS A 185 -7.97 -8.20 -12.71
N ILE A 186 -7.42 -8.92 -11.75
CA ILE A 186 -7.13 -8.45 -10.40
C ILE A 186 -5.65 -8.70 -10.10
N TYR A 187 -4.94 -7.66 -9.69
CA TYR A 187 -3.52 -7.69 -9.39
C TYR A 187 -3.30 -7.46 -7.89
N ALA A 188 -3.13 -8.55 -7.12
CA ALA A 188 -2.73 -8.43 -5.73
C ALA A 188 -1.27 -7.95 -5.63
N CYS A 189 -0.97 -7.13 -4.62
CA CYS A 189 0.39 -6.59 -4.44
C CYS A 189 1.38 -7.59 -3.85
N SER A 190 0.94 -8.82 -3.50
CA SER A 190 1.74 -9.88 -2.89
C SER A 190 1.26 -11.26 -3.32
N ASP A 191 2.13 -12.26 -3.29
CA ASP A 191 1.76 -13.66 -3.52
C ASP A 191 0.80 -14.16 -2.43
N ASN A 192 1.02 -13.80 -1.18
CA ASN A 192 0.11 -14.10 -0.08
C ASN A 192 -1.31 -13.60 -0.36
N GLY A 193 -1.45 -12.37 -0.85
CA GLY A 193 -2.75 -11.81 -1.25
C GLY A 193 -3.36 -12.53 -2.45
N THR A 194 -2.55 -12.92 -3.43
CA THR A 194 -2.97 -13.70 -4.60
C THR A 194 -3.49 -15.07 -4.18
N ASP A 195 -2.75 -15.78 -3.35
CA ASP A 195 -3.10 -17.12 -2.87
C ASP A 195 -4.36 -17.08 -1.99
N TYR A 196 -4.48 -16.08 -1.13
CA TYR A 196 -5.70 -15.85 -0.35
C TYR A 196 -6.92 -15.68 -1.27
N LEU A 197 -6.84 -14.79 -2.26
CA LEU A 197 -7.95 -14.56 -3.17
C LEU A 197 -8.28 -15.77 -4.03
N LYS A 198 -7.28 -16.49 -4.55
CA LYS A 198 -7.48 -17.72 -5.33
C LYS A 198 -8.08 -18.84 -4.50
N SER A 199 -7.61 -19.02 -3.28
CA SER A 199 -8.15 -20.02 -2.34
C SER A 199 -9.62 -19.74 -1.99
N LYS A 200 -9.94 -18.47 -1.71
CA LYS A 200 -11.29 -18.07 -1.34
C LYS A 200 -12.27 -18.01 -2.50
N TYR A 201 -11.77 -17.69 -3.69
CA TYR A 201 -12.58 -17.52 -4.90
C TYR A 201 -12.01 -18.33 -6.08
N PRO A 202 -11.94 -19.67 -5.98
CA PRO A 202 -11.23 -20.53 -6.95
C PRO A 202 -11.78 -20.42 -8.38
N ARG A 203 -13.07 -20.12 -8.53
CA ARG A 203 -13.73 -19.87 -9.83
C ARG A 203 -13.08 -18.74 -10.62
N PHE A 204 -12.44 -17.79 -9.95
CA PHE A 204 -11.84 -16.59 -10.55
C PHE A 204 -10.30 -16.67 -10.60
N SER A 205 -9.69 -17.81 -10.28
CA SER A 205 -8.23 -17.95 -10.20
C SER A 205 -7.48 -17.51 -11.46
N GLY A 206 -8.04 -17.69 -12.64
CA GLY A 206 -7.46 -17.26 -13.91
C GLY A 206 -7.42 -15.75 -14.13
N LYS A 207 -8.16 -14.97 -13.31
CA LYS A 207 -8.16 -13.51 -13.37
C LYS A 207 -7.28 -12.87 -12.29
N ILE A 208 -6.78 -13.62 -11.32
CA ILE A 208 -6.05 -13.12 -10.15
C ILE A 208 -4.57 -13.42 -10.34
N GLU A 209 -3.76 -12.38 -10.33
CA GLU A 209 -2.31 -12.44 -10.52
C GLU A 209 -1.60 -11.56 -9.49
N THR A 210 -0.34 -11.90 -9.19
CA THR A 210 0.52 -11.04 -8.39
C THR A 210 1.14 -9.95 -9.28
N SER A 211 1.13 -8.71 -8.79
CA SER A 211 1.90 -7.62 -9.36
C SER A 211 2.51 -6.81 -8.23
N TYR A 212 3.76 -7.09 -7.94
CA TYR A 212 4.50 -6.42 -6.86
C TYR A 212 4.55 -4.90 -7.06
N LEU A 213 4.55 -4.20 -5.94
CA LEU A 213 4.95 -2.79 -5.90
C LEU A 213 6.48 -2.71 -6.03
N GLY A 214 7.01 -1.51 -6.17
CA GLY A 214 8.45 -1.31 -6.24
C GLY A 214 8.87 0.03 -5.64
N THR A 215 10.15 0.12 -5.29
CA THR A 215 10.80 1.34 -4.85
C THR A 215 11.98 1.67 -5.75
N TYR A 216 12.40 2.94 -5.80
CA TYR A 216 13.54 3.35 -6.59
C TYR A 216 14.87 3.02 -5.90
N ASP A 217 15.90 2.87 -6.70
CA ASP A 217 17.28 2.71 -6.25
C ASP A 217 17.88 4.07 -5.90
N HIS A 218 18.22 4.26 -4.65
CA HIS A 218 18.90 5.45 -4.16
C HIS A 218 20.36 5.17 -3.74
N GLY A 219 20.87 3.96 -3.99
CA GLY A 219 22.18 3.51 -3.56
C GLY A 219 22.15 2.63 -2.32
N VAL A 220 23.32 2.28 -1.83
CA VAL A 220 23.46 1.44 -0.62
C VAL A 220 23.64 2.32 0.60
N GLY A 221 22.91 2.01 1.67
CA GLY A 221 23.02 2.70 2.95
C GLY A 221 24.32 2.36 3.70
N LYS A 222 24.73 3.26 4.56
CA LYS A 222 25.89 3.07 5.45
C LYS A 222 25.56 2.03 6.54
N CYS A 223 26.57 1.37 7.08
CA CYS A 223 26.49 0.63 8.32
C CYS A 223 27.34 1.33 9.38
N SER A 224 27.08 0.99 10.66
CA SER A 224 27.87 1.55 11.77
C SER A 224 29.32 1.09 11.67
N GLU A 225 30.25 2.02 11.89
CA GLU A 225 31.69 1.77 11.98
C GLU A 225 32.22 1.90 13.42
N ASP A 226 31.36 2.40 14.30
CA ASP A 226 31.60 2.53 15.75
C ASP A 226 30.95 1.36 16.52
N ASP A 227 30.97 1.43 17.84
CA ASP A 227 30.40 0.40 18.73
C ASP A 227 28.91 0.61 19.06
N VAL A 228 28.22 1.51 18.33
CA VAL A 228 26.79 1.77 18.50
C VAL A 228 26.00 0.99 17.45
N PHE A 229 25.11 0.12 17.88
CA PHE A 229 24.18 -0.58 16.98
C PHE A 229 22.91 0.25 16.78
N ARG A 230 22.64 0.62 15.53
CA ARG A 230 21.56 1.54 15.16
C ARG A 230 20.35 0.82 14.60
N ILE A 231 19.23 1.15 15.18
CA ILE A 231 17.92 0.55 14.89
C ILE A 231 17.05 1.65 14.27
N VAL A 232 16.51 1.39 13.10
CA VAL A 232 15.53 2.27 12.49
C VAL A 232 14.18 1.59 12.33
N SER A 233 13.11 2.34 12.48
CA SER A 233 11.74 1.95 12.17
C SER A 233 11.02 3.09 11.47
N CYS A 234 10.21 2.77 10.45
CA CYS A 234 9.49 3.77 9.67
C CYS A 234 8.03 3.37 9.49
N SER A 235 7.12 4.13 10.12
CA SER A 235 5.68 3.92 9.97
C SER A 235 4.86 5.05 10.59
N ARG A 236 3.56 5.11 10.25
CA ARG A 236 2.62 5.83 11.10
C ARG A 236 2.47 5.12 12.45
N ILE A 237 2.51 5.85 13.55
CA ILE A 237 2.32 5.29 14.89
C ILE A 237 0.82 5.10 15.14
N THR A 238 0.36 3.87 14.94
CA THR A 238 -1.04 3.42 15.11
C THR A 238 -1.06 2.04 15.76
N ASP A 239 -2.22 1.61 16.27
CA ASP A 239 -2.39 0.28 16.90
C ASP A 239 -1.88 -0.87 16.01
N VAL A 240 -2.13 -0.78 14.70
CA VAL A 240 -1.69 -1.82 13.74
C VAL A 240 -0.18 -1.93 13.65
N LYS A 241 0.55 -0.82 13.81
CA LYS A 241 2.02 -0.77 13.67
C LYS A 241 2.75 -1.19 14.94
N ARG A 242 2.09 -1.21 16.08
CA ARG A 242 2.56 -1.72 17.38
C ARG A 242 3.95 -1.21 17.81
N VAL A 243 4.29 0.05 17.49
CA VAL A 243 5.61 0.65 17.79
C VAL A 243 5.96 0.56 19.28
N HIS A 244 4.97 0.49 20.17
CA HIS A 244 5.17 0.28 21.60
C HIS A 244 5.93 -1.03 21.92
N LEU A 245 5.78 -2.09 21.11
CA LEU A 245 6.51 -3.34 21.32
C LEU A 245 8.03 -3.19 21.05
N ILE A 246 8.42 -2.22 20.22
CA ILE A 246 9.83 -1.86 20.04
C ILE A 246 10.37 -1.26 21.34
N THR A 247 9.67 -0.30 21.94
CA THR A 247 10.09 0.31 23.21
C THR A 247 10.17 -0.72 24.32
N GLU A 248 9.22 -1.66 24.39
CA GLU A 248 9.21 -2.75 25.39
C GLU A 248 10.37 -3.72 25.20
N ALA A 249 10.71 -4.07 23.96
CA ALA A 249 11.87 -4.92 23.67
C ALA A 249 13.20 -4.23 24.01
N LEU A 250 13.34 -2.95 23.67
CA LEU A 250 14.53 -2.17 23.96
C LEU A 250 14.76 -2.02 25.47
N MET A 251 13.72 -1.87 26.28
CA MET A 251 13.85 -1.84 27.75
C MET A 251 14.49 -3.12 28.32
N LEU A 252 14.28 -4.28 27.69
CA LEU A 252 14.87 -5.55 28.11
C LEU A 252 16.37 -5.65 27.83
N LEU A 253 16.93 -4.74 27.01
CA LEU A 253 18.33 -4.74 26.59
C LEU A 253 19.25 -3.87 27.46
N ARG A 254 18.72 -3.17 28.46
CA ARG A 254 19.44 -2.20 29.30
C ARG A 254 20.76 -2.74 29.89
N ASN A 255 20.81 -4.00 30.28
CA ASN A 255 21.94 -4.58 30.96
C ASN A 255 22.76 -5.56 30.09
N GLU A 256 22.54 -5.55 28.78
CA GLU A 256 23.19 -6.48 27.86
C GLU A 256 24.59 -6.05 27.40
N GLY A 257 25.07 -4.89 27.86
CA GLY A 257 26.41 -4.37 27.57
C GLY A 257 26.64 -3.94 26.14
N ILE A 258 25.56 -3.59 25.38
CA ILE A 258 25.61 -3.05 24.03
C ILE A 258 25.17 -1.59 24.02
N LYS A 259 25.80 -0.78 23.17
CA LYS A 259 25.33 0.58 22.91
C LYS A 259 24.32 0.58 21.79
N LEU A 260 23.17 1.18 22.04
CA LEU A 260 22.05 1.24 21.08
C LEU A 260 21.66 2.67 20.77
N CYS A 261 21.21 2.88 19.53
CA CYS A 261 20.47 4.05 19.11
C CYS A 261 19.20 3.57 18.40
N TRP A 262 18.07 4.21 18.68
CA TRP A 262 16.81 3.93 17.97
C TRP A 262 16.24 5.20 17.37
N THR A 263 16.01 5.16 16.05
CA THR A 263 15.33 6.20 15.30
C THR A 263 13.98 5.72 14.80
N HIS A 264 12.90 6.47 15.08
CA HIS A 264 11.59 6.22 14.50
C HIS A 264 11.19 7.35 13.54
N LEU A 265 11.02 6.99 12.26
CA LEU A 265 10.62 7.89 11.19
C LEU A 265 9.10 7.79 10.98
N GLY A 266 8.35 8.74 11.50
CA GLY A 266 6.90 8.79 11.33
C GLY A 266 6.14 9.30 12.56
N GLY A 267 5.04 9.97 12.31
CA GLY A 267 4.09 10.42 13.32
C GLY A 267 2.82 9.56 13.31
N GLY A 268 1.83 9.94 14.10
CA GLY A 268 0.54 9.25 14.12
C GLY A 268 -0.25 9.50 15.38
N ASP A 269 -1.40 8.85 15.49
CA ASP A 269 -2.36 9.09 16.58
C ASP A 269 -1.80 8.72 17.97
N LEU A 270 -0.83 7.78 18.02
CA LEU A 270 -0.17 7.31 19.24
C LEU A 270 1.25 7.86 19.43
N TYR A 271 1.61 8.94 18.71
CA TYR A 271 2.98 9.49 18.78
C TYR A 271 3.36 9.94 20.19
N GLU A 272 2.49 10.68 20.87
CA GLU A 272 2.76 11.16 22.23
C GLU A 272 2.86 10.00 23.24
N ASP A 273 2.09 8.93 23.07
CA ASP A 273 2.18 7.73 23.93
C ASP A 273 3.55 7.07 23.79
N ILE A 274 4.06 6.93 22.55
CA ILE A 274 5.41 6.39 22.30
C ILE A 274 6.47 7.32 22.90
N LYS A 275 6.34 8.62 22.75
CA LYS A 275 7.26 9.60 23.31
C LYS A 275 7.33 9.51 24.85
N ILE A 276 6.20 9.25 25.52
CA ILE A 276 6.18 9.02 26.95
C ILE A 276 6.89 7.73 27.32
N LYS A 277 6.61 6.62 26.61
CA LYS A 277 7.25 5.29 26.85
C LYS A 277 8.75 5.36 26.59
N ALA A 278 9.20 6.06 25.56
CA ALA A 278 10.60 6.20 25.20
C ALA A 278 11.46 6.89 26.28
N LYS A 279 10.87 7.66 27.20
CA LYS A 279 11.59 8.23 28.36
C LYS A 279 12.22 7.19 29.28
N ALA A 280 11.70 5.96 29.28
CA ALA A 280 12.28 4.85 30.04
C ALA A 280 13.55 4.29 29.41
N LEU A 281 13.89 4.68 28.17
CA LEU A 281 15.10 4.31 27.45
C LEU A 281 16.24 5.31 27.68
N ASP A 282 16.36 5.87 28.91
CA ASP A 282 17.30 6.92 29.32
C ASP A 282 18.79 6.51 29.25
N TRP A 283 19.08 5.25 28.98
CA TRP A 283 20.40 4.63 28.89
C TRP A 283 20.91 4.49 27.42
N MET A 284 20.12 4.88 26.43
CA MET A 284 20.44 4.83 25.01
C MET A 284 19.97 6.09 24.29
N GLU A 285 20.43 6.29 23.04
CA GLU A 285 19.93 7.38 22.20
C GLU A 285 18.60 7.01 21.57
N VAL A 286 17.63 7.93 21.59
CA VAL A 286 16.32 7.76 20.98
C VAL A 286 15.93 9.01 20.19
N HIS A 287 15.63 8.83 18.91
CA HIS A 287 15.16 9.87 18.00
C HIS A 287 13.74 9.56 17.51
N LEU A 288 12.80 10.46 17.73
CA LEU A 288 11.42 10.36 17.27
C LEU A 288 11.14 11.57 16.36
N ASP A 289 11.33 11.40 15.05
CA ASP A 289 11.32 12.51 14.09
C ASP A 289 9.93 13.01 13.72
N GLY A 290 8.88 12.28 14.14
CA GLY A 290 7.52 12.62 13.79
C GLY A 290 7.22 12.39 12.30
N ALA A 291 6.22 13.09 11.78
CA ALA A 291 5.80 12.93 10.40
C ALA A 291 6.79 13.61 9.44
N ILE A 292 7.50 12.83 8.65
CA ILE A 292 8.44 13.28 7.62
C ILE A 292 8.00 12.79 6.23
N SER A 293 8.54 13.40 5.18
CA SER A 293 8.29 13.01 3.79
C SER A 293 9.09 11.77 3.40
N ASN A 294 8.66 11.05 2.35
CA ASN A 294 9.44 9.92 1.79
C ASN A 294 10.86 10.34 1.36
N LYS A 295 11.01 11.57 0.86
CA LYS A 295 12.33 12.10 0.50
C LYS A 295 13.24 12.17 1.72
N GLU A 296 12.75 12.67 2.85
CA GLU A 296 13.51 12.74 4.10
C GLU A 296 13.83 11.34 4.64
N VAL A 297 12.96 10.35 4.46
CA VAL A 297 13.24 8.94 4.79
C VAL A 297 14.43 8.42 3.97
N TYR A 298 14.45 8.66 2.66
CA TYR A 298 15.56 8.25 1.81
C TYR A 298 16.86 8.99 2.13
N GLU A 299 16.78 10.29 2.40
CA GLU A 299 17.93 11.10 2.84
C GLU A 299 18.47 10.58 4.18
N HIS A 300 17.61 10.14 5.11
CA HIS A 300 18.04 9.52 6.35
C HIS A 300 18.85 8.23 6.08
N TYR A 301 18.30 7.28 5.30
CA TYR A 301 19.00 6.01 4.99
C TYR A 301 20.31 6.19 4.21
N LEU A 302 20.46 7.28 3.45
CA LEU A 302 21.71 7.60 2.76
C LEU A 302 22.79 8.21 3.66
N ASN A 303 22.37 9.08 4.57
CA ASN A 303 23.29 9.92 5.32
C ASN A 303 23.66 9.34 6.68
N PHE A 304 22.74 8.61 7.32
CA PHE A 304 22.95 8.01 8.63
C PHE A 304 23.16 6.50 8.52
N PRO A 305 24.11 5.94 9.29
CA PRO A 305 24.27 4.49 9.33
C PRO A 305 23.08 3.87 10.05
N GLU A 306 22.55 2.79 9.48
CA GLU A 306 21.48 1.99 10.08
C GLU A 306 21.81 0.51 9.96
N ASP A 307 21.75 -0.21 11.08
CA ASP A 307 22.16 -1.60 11.15
C ASP A 307 21.00 -2.57 11.00
N VAL A 308 19.81 -2.18 11.46
CA VAL A 308 18.60 -2.99 11.32
C VAL A 308 17.34 -2.14 11.19
N PHE A 309 16.43 -2.56 10.30
CA PHE A 309 15.08 -2.03 10.22
C PHE A 309 14.11 -2.91 11.01
N ILE A 310 13.19 -2.31 11.78
CA ILE A 310 12.18 -3.06 12.54
C ILE A 310 10.77 -2.71 12.08
N ASN A 311 9.97 -3.74 11.75
CA ASN A 311 8.55 -3.65 11.46
C ASN A 311 7.76 -4.70 12.25
N VAL A 312 7.09 -4.31 13.31
CA VAL A 312 6.33 -5.19 14.21
C VAL A 312 4.82 -5.10 14.00
N SER A 313 4.38 -4.80 12.79
CA SER A 313 2.96 -4.65 12.46
C SER A 313 2.15 -5.91 12.74
N SER A 314 0.89 -5.75 13.16
CA SER A 314 -0.06 -6.89 13.32
C SER A 314 -0.74 -7.27 11.99
N SER A 315 -0.55 -6.49 10.94
CA SER A 315 -1.08 -6.79 9.61
C SER A 315 -0.44 -5.88 8.55
N GLU A 316 -0.05 -6.47 7.43
CA GLU A 316 0.45 -5.79 6.23
C GLU A 316 -0.20 -6.35 4.97
N GLY A 317 -0.09 -5.62 3.85
CA GLY A 317 -0.28 -6.18 2.52
C GLY A 317 1.07 -6.64 1.98
N LEU A 318 1.79 -5.70 1.35
CA LEU A 318 3.21 -5.79 1.07
C LEU A 318 3.85 -4.52 1.65
N PRO A 319 4.67 -4.61 2.72
CA PRO A 319 5.13 -3.43 3.45
C PRO A 319 6.20 -2.65 2.68
N VAL A 320 5.79 -1.51 2.09
CA VAL A 320 6.68 -0.66 1.27
C VAL A 320 7.88 -0.14 2.09
N SER A 321 7.69 0.18 3.37
CA SER A 321 8.80 0.64 4.23
C SER A 321 9.90 -0.40 4.41
N ILE A 322 9.57 -1.70 4.36
CA ILE A 322 10.59 -2.77 4.34
C ILE A 322 11.30 -2.81 2.98
N MET A 323 10.57 -2.65 1.87
CA MET A 323 11.20 -2.55 0.55
C MET A 323 12.13 -1.34 0.44
N GLU A 324 11.72 -0.21 1.00
CA GLU A 324 12.54 1.00 1.09
C GLU A 324 13.84 0.73 1.86
N ALA A 325 13.77 0.20 3.07
CA ALA A 325 14.95 -0.18 3.85
C ALA A 325 15.83 -1.22 3.16
N ALA A 326 15.22 -2.25 2.54
CA ALA A 326 15.92 -3.28 1.80
C ALA A 326 16.65 -2.74 0.56
N SER A 327 16.12 -1.66 -0.06
CA SER A 327 16.79 -0.98 -1.17
C SER A 327 18.14 -0.37 -0.78
N PHE A 328 18.33 -0.04 0.48
CA PHE A 328 19.61 0.42 1.03
C PHE A 328 20.47 -0.72 1.62
N GLY A 329 19.99 -1.96 1.52
CA GLY A 329 20.67 -3.12 2.09
C GLY A 329 20.55 -3.21 3.62
N ILE A 330 19.53 -2.58 4.23
CA ILE A 330 19.30 -2.63 5.68
C ILE A 330 18.53 -3.91 6.00
N PRO A 331 19.10 -4.87 6.78
CA PRO A 331 18.42 -6.09 7.17
C PRO A 331 17.20 -5.77 8.04
N THR A 332 16.19 -6.63 7.99
CA THR A 332 14.91 -6.34 8.65
C THR A 332 14.56 -7.40 9.70
N ILE A 333 14.11 -6.97 10.88
CA ILE A 333 13.34 -7.84 11.81
C ILE A 333 11.87 -7.47 11.65
N ALA A 334 11.04 -8.43 11.26
CA ALA A 334 9.62 -8.16 11.01
C ALA A 334 8.71 -9.30 11.47
N THR A 335 7.43 -8.95 11.71
CA THR A 335 6.39 -9.95 11.97
C THR A 335 5.91 -10.61 10.68
N ASP A 336 5.63 -11.92 10.73
CA ASP A 336 5.09 -12.71 9.64
C ASP A 336 3.60 -12.42 9.45
N VAL A 337 3.31 -11.36 8.71
CA VAL A 337 1.93 -10.92 8.41
C VAL A 337 1.80 -10.46 6.96
N GLY A 338 0.78 -10.94 6.26
CA GLY A 338 0.57 -10.62 4.85
C GLY A 338 1.77 -11.04 3.99
N GLY A 339 2.25 -10.16 3.12
CA GLY A 339 3.41 -10.41 2.25
C GLY A 339 4.77 -10.05 2.86
N THR A 340 4.88 -9.92 4.19
CA THR A 340 6.17 -9.55 4.84
C THR A 340 7.26 -10.57 4.57
N SER A 341 6.97 -11.87 4.69
CA SER A 341 7.91 -12.97 4.45
C SER A 341 8.33 -13.13 2.96
N GLU A 342 7.66 -12.42 2.06
CA GLU A 342 8.08 -12.33 0.65
C GLU A 342 9.30 -11.40 0.50
N ILE A 343 9.39 -10.35 1.33
CA ILE A 343 10.49 -9.38 1.31
C ILE A 343 11.60 -9.82 2.28
N VAL A 344 11.23 -10.25 3.47
CA VAL A 344 12.17 -10.66 4.52
C VAL A 344 12.25 -12.17 4.57
N ARG A 345 13.40 -12.74 4.20
CA ARG A 345 13.65 -14.18 4.31
C ARG A 345 14.44 -14.47 5.57
N ASP A 346 13.86 -15.28 6.46
CA ASP A 346 14.43 -15.58 7.77
C ASP A 346 15.85 -16.16 7.67
N GLY A 347 16.80 -15.56 8.40
CA GLY A 347 18.21 -15.91 8.36
C GLY A 347 18.96 -15.54 7.07
N VAL A 348 18.31 -14.94 6.07
CA VAL A 348 18.92 -14.58 4.76
C VAL A 348 18.97 -13.08 4.56
N SER A 349 17.85 -12.37 4.76
CA SER A 349 17.76 -10.91 4.62
C SER A 349 17.26 -10.22 5.89
N GLY A 350 17.19 -10.96 6.98
CA GLY A 350 16.70 -10.50 8.27
C GLY A 350 16.11 -11.63 9.07
N TYR A 351 15.22 -11.30 10.00
CA TYR A 351 14.55 -12.28 10.85
C TYR A 351 13.05 -12.06 10.87
N ILE A 352 12.30 -13.17 10.89
CA ILE A 352 10.84 -13.18 10.96
C ILE A 352 10.42 -13.59 12.39
N LEU A 353 9.48 -12.82 12.95
CA LEU A 353 8.81 -13.10 14.22
C LEU A 353 7.36 -13.54 13.96
N PRO A 354 6.80 -14.43 14.78
CA PRO A 354 5.37 -14.74 14.68
C PRO A 354 4.50 -13.50 14.93
N GLU A 355 3.25 -13.46 14.42
CA GLU A 355 2.33 -12.31 14.64
C GLU A 355 2.17 -12.01 16.15
N SER A 356 2.13 -13.03 16.98
CA SER A 356 1.96 -12.95 18.44
C SER A 356 3.28 -13.17 19.21
N PHE A 357 4.35 -12.52 18.74
CA PHE A 357 5.64 -12.55 19.45
C PHE A 357 5.59 -11.78 20.78
N SER A 358 6.49 -12.12 21.70
CA SER A 358 6.75 -11.37 22.93
C SER A 358 7.84 -10.30 22.70
N PRO A 359 7.87 -9.19 23.47
CA PRO A 359 8.97 -8.23 23.42
C PRO A 359 10.36 -8.87 23.64
N ARG A 360 10.44 -9.97 24.39
CA ARG A 360 11.69 -10.71 24.61
C ARG A 360 12.21 -11.34 23.32
N GLU A 361 11.34 -11.94 22.52
CA GLU A 361 11.75 -12.52 21.22
C GLU A 361 12.30 -11.46 20.27
N LEU A 362 11.72 -10.26 20.25
CA LEU A 362 12.27 -9.14 19.48
C LEU A 362 13.64 -8.70 20.03
N ALA A 363 13.77 -8.58 21.36
CA ALA A 363 15.01 -8.24 22.02
C ALA A 363 16.13 -9.26 21.69
N ASP A 364 15.81 -10.54 21.72
CA ASP A 364 16.76 -11.62 21.39
C ASP A 364 17.23 -11.54 19.92
N ARG A 365 16.35 -11.19 18.96
CA ARG A 365 16.73 -10.98 17.56
C ARG A 365 17.61 -9.73 17.37
N ILE A 366 17.33 -8.65 18.10
CA ILE A 366 18.20 -7.46 18.10
C ILE A 366 19.59 -7.83 18.62
N LEU A 367 19.69 -8.55 19.76
CA LEU A 367 20.96 -9.02 20.31
C LEU A 367 21.72 -9.94 19.37
N GLN A 368 21.02 -10.85 18.72
CA GLN A 368 21.61 -11.77 17.73
C GLN A 368 22.30 -11.01 16.61
N LEU A 369 21.65 -9.95 16.08
CA LEU A 369 22.25 -9.10 15.05
C LEU A 369 23.41 -8.24 15.59
N ALA A 370 23.20 -7.57 16.72
CA ALA A 370 24.21 -6.70 17.33
C ALA A 370 25.49 -7.44 17.72
N ARG A 371 25.40 -8.75 18.00
CA ARG A 371 26.53 -9.61 18.38
C ARG A 371 27.03 -10.51 17.23
N SER A 372 26.47 -10.36 16.02
CA SER A 372 26.92 -11.13 14.87
C SER A 372 28.35 -10.71 14.46
N ASP A 373 29.12 -11.68 13.96
CA ASP A 373 30.39 -11.35 13.34
C ASP A 373 30.21 -10.53 12.06
N LYS A 374 31.26 -9.82 11.67
CA LYS A 374 31.22 -8.90 10.54
C LYS A 374 30.90 -9.62 9.22
N GLU A 375 31.37 -10.84 9.01
CA GLU A 375 31.14 -11.59 7.77
C GLU A 375 29.65 -11.96 7.66
N THR A 376 29.09 -12.53 8.70
CA THR A 376 27.64 -12.86 8.79
C THR A 376 26.78 -11.62 8.56
N TYR A 377 27.11 -10.51 9.19
CA TYR A 377 26.35 -9.27 9.06
C TYR A 377 26.42 -8.68 7.64
N VAL A 378 27.62 -8.62 7.03
CA VAL A 378 27.80 -8.15 5.66
C VAL A 378 27.04 -9.04 4.68
N LYS A 379 27.08 -10.36 4.85
CA LYS A 379 26.31 -11.30 4.03
C LYS A 379 24.81 -11.02 4.10
N LEU A 380 24.28 -10.75 5.30
CA LEU A 380 22.88 -10.43 5.51
C LEU A 380 22.48 -9.15 4.77
N ARG A 381 23.28 -8.08 4.87
CA ARG A 381 23.07 -6.82 4.15
C ARG A 381 23.10 -7.02 2.63
N THR A 382 24.07 -7.75 2.14
CA THR A 382 24.21 -8.05 0.71
C THR A 382 22.99 -8.82 0.19
N SER A 383 22.60 -9.89 0.87
CA SER A 383 21.42 -10.69 0.51
C SER A 383 20.14 -9.87 0.54
N THR A 384 19.99 -8.96 1.52
CA THR A 384 18.83 -8.03 1.58
C THR A 384 18.75 -7.18 0.32
N ARG A 385 19.87 -6.59 -0.07
CA ARG A 385 19.95 -5.75 -1.28
C ARG A 385 19.71 -6.55 -2.57
N GLU A 386 20.28 -7.75 -2.68
CA GLU A 386 20.10 -8.62 -3.84
C GLU A 386 18.64 -9.07 -4.03
N LEU A 387 17.96 -9.41 -2.95
CA LEU A 387 16.54 -9.75 -2.99
C LEU A 387 15.69 -8.55 -3.46
N TRP A 388 16.00 -7.36 -2.95
CA TRP A 388 15.33 -6.15 -3.41
C TRP A 388 15.61 -5.87 -4.90
N LEU A 389 16.86 -5.94 -5.35
CA LEU A 389 17.25 -5.78 -6.76
C LEU A 389 16.51 -6.76 -7.67
N LYS A 390 16.26 -7.97 -7.19
CA LYS A 390 15.62 -9.02 -7.98
C LYS A 390 14.10 -8.84 -8.11
N TYR A 391 13.43 -8.35 -7.07
CA TYR A 391 11.97 -8.43 -7.00
C TYR A 391 11.24 -7.10 -6.82
N TYR A 392 11.90 -6.03 -6.34
CA TYR A 392 11.21 -4.85 -5.85
C TYR A 392 11.67 -3.53 -6.48
N GLN A 393 12.30 -3.56 -7.63
CA GLN A 393 12.64 -2.35 -8.37
C GLN A 393 11.43 -1.77 -9.09
N ALA A 394 11.07 -0.50 -8.80
CA ALA A 394 9.92 0.18 -9.38
C ALA A 394 9.92 0.19 -10.92
N PRO A 395 11.01 0.56 -11.63
CA PRO A 395 11.00 0.57 -13.09
C PRO A 395 10.70 -0.81 -13.70
N LEU A 396 11.25 -1.88 -13.12
CA LEU A 396 11.07 -3.23 -13.63
C LEU A 396 9.65 -3.75 -13.37
N ASN A 397 9.16 -3.57 -12.13
CA ASN A 397 7.85 -4.07 -11.73
C ASN A 397 6.72 -3.33 -12.45
N TYR A 398 6.81 -2.02 -12.59
CA TYR A 398 5.78 -1.25 -13.28
C TYR A 398 5.84 -1.38 -14.80
N ALA A 399 7.02 -1.57 -15.41
CA ALA A 399 7.12 -1.95 -16.82
C ALA A 399 6.46 -3.32 -17.08
N ALA A 400 6.71 -4.30 -16.20
CA ALA A 400 6.03 -5.60 -16.28
C ALA A 400 4.51 -5.46 -16.10
N PHE A 401 4.06 -4.60 -15.20
CA PHE A 401 2.64 -4.32 -15.00
C PHE A 401 2.00 -3.68 -16.24
N VAL A 402 2.64 -2.67 -16.86
CA VAL A 402 2.17 -2.07 -18.13
C VAL A 402 2.04 -3.13 -19.22
N LYS A 403 3.03 -4.02 -19.34
CA LYS A 403 2.96 -5.14 -20.30
C LYS A 403 1.79 -6.07 -19.99
N ALA A 404 1.57 -6.41 -18.71
CA ALA A 404 0.48 -7.29 -18.29
C ALA A 404 -0.90 -6.70 -18.60
N ILE A 405 -1.15 -5.42 -18.28
CA ILE A 405 -2.45 -4.78 -18.54
C ILE A 405 -2.72 -4.57 -20.02
N ASN A 406 -1.68 -4.37 -20.84
CA ASN A 406 -1.82 -4.29 -22.30
C ASN A 406 -2.18 -5.62 -22.94
N ASN A 407 -1.79 -6.73 -22.32
CA ASN A 407 -2.09 -8.09 -22.77
C ASN A 407 -3.40 -8.64 -22.19
N ILE A 408 -4.19 -7.83 -21.47
CA ILE A 408 -5.53 -8.23 -21.08
C ILE A 408 -6.36 -8.37 -22.35
N ASP A 409 -6.74 -9.60 -22.72
CA ASP A 409 -7.61 -9.84 -23.86
C ASP A 409 -8.93 -9.10 -23.64
N GLY A 410 -9.23 -8.17 -24.54
CA GLY A 410 -10.59 -7.64 -24.64
C GLY A 410 -11.50 -8.83 -24.94
N ALA A 411 -12.55 -9.02 -24.13
CA ALA A 411 -13.51 -10.09 -24.40
C ALA A 411 -13.88 -10.07 -25.88
N LYS A 412 -13.35 -11.02 -26.64
CA LYS A 412 -13.94 -11.37 -27.94
C LYS A 412 -15.23 -12.09 -27.59
N GLU A 413 -16.33 -11.37 -27.62
CA GLU A 413 -17.67 -11.95 -27.70
C GLU A 413 -17.86 -12.57 -29.07
#